data_be1a29ac81625ac92862d821e9ef3f90
#
_entry.id   be1a29ac81625ac92862d821e9ef3f90
#
_cell.length_a   1.000
_cell.length_b   1.000
_cell.length_c   1.000
_cell.angle_alpha   90.00
_cell.angle_beta   90.00
_cell.angle_gamma   90.00
#
_symmetry.space_group_name_H-M   'P 1'
#
loop_
_entity.id
_entity.type
_entity.pdbx_description
1 polymer ?
#
loop_
_entity_poly.entity_id
_entity_poly.type
_entity_poly.pdbx_seq_one_letter_code
_entity_poly.pdbx_strand_id
1 'polypeptide(L)'
;TPPLNIGITVNTQRDEFGFMVDASGQWGYFSSDISGKRCIYRYRLGEEVACPPASYLRLLTVNEAGEPVIPDGLTLTEVGTGDTLACYDRVDARTDMLACIPVNKLLWVSAVKQGYLYYSDTLQVKENTRENPRIYTLCLRPIQKEQTLVLKGIFFDVDDYRLRPESYPELRQLVVFLKQNPEVKIEISGHTDNTGSDQHNYRLSENRAFEVYKYLFL
;
A
#
# COMPACT_ATOMS: atom_id res chain seq x y z
N THR A 1 -7.56 -2.91 -19.09
CA THR A 1 -6.83 -3.77 -20.04
C THR A 1 -7.82 -4.69 -20.73
N PRO A 2 -7.71 -4.97 -22.05
CA PRO A 2 -8.54 -5.97 -22.71
C PRO A 2 -8.30 -7.36 -22.10
N PRO A 3 -9.33 -8.23 -22.08
CA PRO A 3 -9.16 -9.59 -21.58
C PRO A 3 -8.14 -10.36 -22.42
N LEU A 4 -7.26 -11.10 -21.76
CA LEU A 4 -6.26 -11.94 -22.41
C LEU A 4 -6.77 -13.38 -22.48
N ASN A 5 -6.71 -13.99 -23.68
CA ASN A 5 -7.04 -15.40 -23.86
C ASN A 5 -5.87 -16.26 -23.38
N ILE A 6 -6.11 -17.13 -22.39
CA ILE A 6 -5.10 -18.01 -21.78
C ILE A 6 -4.84 -19.28 -22.58
N GLY A 7 -5.46 -19.43 -23.73
CA GLY A 7 -5.25 -20.55 -24.66
C GLY A 7 -6.29 -21.66 -24.55
N ILE A 8 -6.26 -22.55 -25.53
CA ILE A 8 -7.26 -23.63 -25.72
C ILE A 8 -7.25 -24.69 -24.61
N THR A 9 -6.21 -24.74 -23.80
CA THR A 9 -6.12 -25.68 -22.68
C THR A 9 -7.02 -25.25 -21.52
N VAL A 10 -7.25 -23.95 -21.37
CA VAL A 10 -8.15 -23.38 -20.35
C VAL A 10 -9.46 -22.96 -20.99
N ASN A 11 -9.43 -22.25 -22.12
CA ASN A 11 -10.64 -21.85 -22.84
C ASN A 11 -11.05 -22.95 -23.82
N THR A 12 -11.85 -23.90 -23.38
CA THR A 12 -12.32 -25.02 -24.20
C THR A 12 -13.74 -24.71 -24.78
N GLN A 13 -14.41 -25.70 -25.35
CA GLN A 13 -15.82 -25.59 -25.78
C GLN A 13 -16.81 -25.89 -24.63
N ARG A 14 -16.32 -26.03 -23.42
CA ARG A 14 -17.09 -26.33 -22.22
C ARG A 14 -17.14 -25.10 -21.31
N ASP A 15 -17.87 -25.21 -20.22
CA ASP A 15 -17.97 -24.15 -19.23
C ASP A 15 -16.78 -24.21 -18.25
N GLU A 16 -15.88 -23.23 -18.37
CA GLU A 16 -14.79 -22.98 -17.43
C GLU A 16 -15.14 -21.81 -16.53
N PHE A 17 -14.87 -21.95 -15.21
CA PHE A 17 -15.13 -20.89 -14.26
C PHE A 17 -14.21 -20.97 -13.04
N GLY A 18 -14.14 -19.85 -12.31
CA GLY A 18 -13.37 -19.76 -11.08
C GLY A 18 -11.86 -19.84 -11.32
N PHE A 19 -11.37 -19.25 -12.42
CA PHE A 19 -9.92 -19.19 -12.69
C PHE A 19 -9.20 -18.41 -11.61
N MET A 20 -8.16 -19.01 -11.02
CA MET A 20 -7.29 -18.39 -10.03
C MET A 20 -5.84 -18.79 -10.28
N VAL A 21 -4.91 -17.94 -9.86
CA VAL A 21 -3.48 -18.18 -9.97
C VAL A 21 -2.89 -18.39 -8.58
N ASP A 22 -1.94 -19.30 -8.44
CA ASP A 22 -1.24 -19.49 -7.18
C ASP A 22 -0.24 -18.37 -6.87
N ALA A 23 0.29 -18.36 -5.66
CA ALA A 23 1.24 -17.34 -5.22
C ALA A 23 2.57 -17.34 -6.00
N SER A 24 2.92 -18.44 -6.67
CA SER A 24 4.12 -18.50 -7.54
C SER A 24 3.92 -17.75 -8.86
N GLY A 25 2.68 -17.47 -9.23
CA GLY A 25 2.31 -16.88 -10.51
C GLY A 25 2.46 -17.84 -11.70
N GLN A 26 2.80 -19.11 -11.46
CA GLN A 26 3.11 -20.09 -12.51
C GLN A 26 1.99 -21.08 -12.77
N TRP A 27 1.07 -21.28 -11.83
CA TRP A 27 0.01 -22.26 -11.92
C TRP A 27 -1.37 -21.62 -11.82
N GLY A 28 -2.19 -21.90 -12.84
CA GLY A 28 -3.60 -21.56 -12.84
C GLY A 28 -4.45 -22.75 -12.42
N TYR A 29 -5.55 -22.49 -11.71
CA TYR A 29 -6.57 -23.45 -11.32
C TYR A 29 -7.93 -22.97 -11.82
N PHE A 30 -8.73 -23.89 -12.32
CA PHE A 30 -10.09 -23.58 -12.80
C PHE A 30 -10.97 -24.80 -12.69
N SER A 31 -12.26 -24.58 -12.64
CA SER A 31 -13.26 -25.63 -12.67
C SER A 31 -13.77 -25.84 -14.10
N SER A 32 -13.88 -27.08 -14.54
CA SER A 32 -14.49 -27.44 -15.83
C SER A 32 -15.15 -28.83 -15.75
N ASP A 33 -16.07 -29.08 -16.66
CA ASP A 33 -16.71 -30.37 -16.86
C ASP A 33 -16.17 -31.14 -18.07
N ILE A 34 -14.99 -30.78 -18.56
CA ILE A 34 -14.33 -31.37 -19.75
C ILE A 34 -14.22 -32.90 -19.70
N SER A 35 -14.11 -33.49 -18.51
CA SER A 35 -14.06 -34.94 -18.28
C SER A 35 -15.45 -35.59 -18.12
N GLY A 36 -16.55 -34.85 -18.36
CA GLY A 36 -17.91 -35.30 -18.12
C GLY A 36 -18.37 -35.20 -16.66
N LYS A 37 -17.48 -34.75 -15.77
CA LYS A 37 -17.76 -34.42 -14.38
C LYS A 37 -17.07 -33.11 -14.04
N ARG A 38 -17.70 -32.31 -13.19
CA ARG A 38 -17.11 -31.06 -12.71
C ARG A 38 -15.91 -31.34 -11.82
N CYS A 39 -14.72 -30.93 -12.28
CA CYS A 39 -13.45 -31.12 -11.61
C CYS A 39 -12.67 -29.82 -11.56
N ILE A 40 -11.71 -29.74 -10.63
CA ILE A 40 -10.73 -28.68 -10.60
C ILE A 40 -9.49 -29.14 -11.37
N TYR A 41 -9.09 -28.34 -12.32
CA TYR A 41 -7.91 -28.57 -13.15
C TYR A 41 -6.80 -27.61 -12.76
N ARG A 42 -5.55 -28.06 -12.90
CA ARG A 42 -4.35 -27.27 -12.76
C ARG A 42 -3.65 -27.15 -14.10
N TYR A 43 -3.27 -25.96 -14.45
CA TYR A 43 -2.59 -25.65 -15.70
C TYR A 43 -1.33 -24.80 -15.41
N ARG A 44 -0.21 -25.14 -16.05
CA ARG A 44 0.99 -24.32 -15.98
C ARG A 44 0.84 -23.13 -16.93
N LEU A 45 0.94 -21.92 -16.40
CA LEU A 45 0.86 -20.70 -17.19
C LEU A 45 2.09 -20.55 -18.07
N GLY A 46 1.88 -20.16 -19.34
CA GLY A 46 2.96 -19.72 -20.22
C GLY A 46 3.54 -18.39 -19.76
N GLU A 47 4.77 -18.08 -20.18
CA GLU A 47 5.47 -16.84 -19.78
C GLU A 47 4.69 -15.56 -20.09
N GLU A 48 3.88 -15.57 -21.16
CA GLU A 48 3.07 -14.41 -21.59
C GLU A 48 1.91 -14.10 -20.63
N VAL A 49 1.46 -15.08 -19.85
CA VAL A 49 0.31 -14.98 -18.93
C VAL A 49 0.68 -15.24 -17.48
N ALA A 50 1.94 -15.59 -17.21
CA ALA A 50 2.43 -15.78 -15.85
C ALA A 50 2.32 -14.49 -15.04
N CYS A 51 1.78 -14.58 -13.84
CA CYS A 51 1.72 -13.47 -12.92
C CYS A 51 3.04 -13.32 -12.16
N PRO A 52 3.45 -12.11 -11.77
CA PRO A 52 4.54 -11.95 -10.83
C PRO A 52 4.26 -12.76 -9.55
N PRO A 53 5.29 -13.37 -8.94
CA PRO A 53 5.11 -14.10 -7.69
C PRO A 53 4.64 -13.15 -6.58
N ALA A 54 3.84 -13.68 -5.67
CA ALA A 54 3.34 -12.95 -4.53
C ALA A 54 4.09 -13.33 -3.25
N SER A 55 4.17 -12.40 -2.35
CA SER A 55 4.67 -12.56 -0.98
C SER A 55 3.57 -12.26 0.03
N TYR A 56 3.82 -12.67 1.27
CA TYR A 56 2.89 -12.48 2.37
C TYR A 56 3.47 -11.50 3.40
N LEU A 57 2.69 -10.50 3.74
CA LEU A 57 3.00 -9.49 4.74
C LEU A 57 2.01 -9.60 5.89
N ARG A 58 2.52 -9.90 7.08
CA ARG A 58 1.73 -9.91 8.31
C ARG A 58 1.93 -8.59 9.02
N LEU A 59 0.87 -7.82 9.15
CA LEU A 59 0.85 -6.49 9.75
C LEU A 59 0.33 -6.60 11.18
N LEU A 60 1.15 -6.20 12.14
CA LEU A 60 0.79 -6.12 13.55
C LEU A 60 0.68 -4.66 13.94
N THR A 61 -0.40 -4.28 14.62
CA THR A 61 -0.61 -2.91 15.10
C THR A 61 -0.60 -2.88 16.62
N VAL A 62 0.31 -2.09 17.19
CA VAL A 62 0.54 -2.00 18.63
C VAL A 62 0.68 -0.55 19.07
N ASN A 63 0.57 -0.29 20.38
CA ASN A 63 0.99 0.97 21.01
C ASN A 63 2.47 0.94 21.43
N GLU A 64 2.96 2.01 22.07
CA GLU A 64 4.33 2.10 22.58
C GLU A 64 4.67 1.08 23.67
N ALA A 65 3.67 0.56 24.37
CA ALA A 65 3.83 -0.52 25.35
C ALA A 65 3.85 -1.93 24.72
N GLY A 66 3.67 -2.03 23.38
CA GLY A 66 3.58 -3.30 22.66
C GLY A 66 2.19 -3.95 22.75
N GLU A 67 1.20 -3.26 23.30
CA GLU A 67 -0.16 -3.78 23.39
C GLU A 67 -0.90 -3.62 22.05
N PRO A 68 -1.73 -4.61 21.66
CA PRO A 68 -2.48 -4.57 20.40
C PRO A 68 -3.45 -3.38 20.33
N VAL A 69 -3.43 -2.65 19.20
CA VAL A 69 -4.31 -1.50 18.93
C VAL A 69 -4.97 -1.67 17.58
N ILE A 70 -6.31 -1.73 17.52
CA ILE A 70 -7.04 -1.81 16.26
C ILE A 70 -7.04 -0.42 15.60
N PRO A 71 -6.52 -0.25 14.36
CA PRO A 71 -6.61 0.99 13.61
C PRO A 71 -8.05 1.22 13.11
N ASP A 72 -8.41 2.46 12.81
CA ASP A 72 -9.67 2.79 12.13
C ASP A 72 -9.55 2.58 10.61
N GLY A 73 -8.34 2.59 10.08
CA GLY A 73 -8.03 2.25 8.71
C GLY A 73 -6.53 1.96 8.55
N LEU A 74 -6.22 1.02 7.66
CA LEU A 74 -4.86 0.69 7.25
C LEU A 74 -4.83 0.46 5.74
N THR A 75 -3.87 1.05 5.06
CA THR A 75 -3.75 0.97 3.61
C THR A 75 -2.32 0.59 3.20
N LEU A 76 -2.22 -0.30 2.22
CA LEU A 76 -0.98 -0.63 1.52
C LEU A 76 -1.09 -0.16 0.07
N THR A 77 -0.14 0.62 -0.39
CA THR A 77 -0.10 1.16 -1.75
C THR A 77 1.26 0.88 -2.38
N GLU A 78 1.29 0.49 -3.65
CA GLU A 78 2.53 0.39 -4.41
C GLU A 78 3.03 1.79 -4.77
N VAL A 79 4.26 2.14 -4.36
CA VAL A 79 4.80 3.50 -4.56
C VAL A 79 4.96 3.83 -6.05
N GLY A 80 5.37 2.87 -6.89
CA GLY A 80 5.63 3.12 -8.30
C GLY A 80 4.40 3.39 -9.16
N THR A 81 3.25 2.80 -8.83
CA THR A 81 1.99 2.95 -9.58
C THR A 81 0.95 3.78 -8.85
N GLY A 82 1.05 3.89 -7.54
CA GLY A 82 0.02 4.49 -6.68
C GLY A 82 -1.19 3.59 -6.47
N ASP A 83 -1.13 2.33 -6.89
CA ASP A 83 -2.23 1.38 -6.75
C ASP A 83 -2.36 0.89 -5.32
N THR A 84 -3.60 0.90 -4.80
CA THR A 84 -3.90 0.33 -3.49
C THR A 84 -3.96 -1.20 -3.59
N LEU A 85 -3.03 -1.88 -2.93
CA LEU A 85 -2.92 -3.34 -2.92
C LEU A 85 -3.79 -3.98 -1.84
N ALA A 86 -3.93 -3.33 -0.69
CA ALA A 86 -4.81 -3.76 0.39
C ALA A 86 -5.32 -2.53 1.17
N CYS A 87 -6.58 -2.60 1.56
CA CYS A 87 -7.22 -1.59 2.39
C CYS A 87 -8.07 -2.31 3.44
N TYR A 88 -7.82 -2.01 4.71
CA TYR A 88 -8.58 -2.50 5.86
C TYR A 88 -9.25 -1.30 6.50
N ASP A 89 -10.57 -1.23 6.41
CA ASP A 89 -11.37 -0.19 7.07
C ASP A 89 -11.74 -0.61 8.51
N ARG A 90 -12.53 0.21 9.18
CA ARG A 90 -12.94 -0.04 10.58
C ARG A 90 -13.62 -1.40 10.79
N VAL A 91 -14.26 -1.97 9.77
CA VAL A 91 -14.96 -3.25 9.87
C VAL A 91 -13.99 -4.42 9.73
N ASP A 92 -13.04 -4.31 8.82
CA ASP A 92 -12.08 -5.37 8.47
C ASP A 92 -10.77 -5.27 9.24
N ALA A 93 -10.45 -4.09 9.81
CA ALA A 93 -9.21 -3.89 10.55
C ALA A 93 -9.12 -4.79 11.81
N ARG A 94 -7.97 -5.35 12.02
CA ARG A 94 -7.59 -6.18 13.15
C ARG A 94 -6.25 -5.72 13.67
N THR A 95 -5.81 -6.27 14.77
CA THR A 95 -4.45 -6.06 15.27
C THR A 95 -3.41 -6.94 14.59
N ASP A 96 -3.87 -7.91 13.81
CA ASP A 96 -3.08 -8.90 13.09
C ASP A 96 -3.75 -9.17 11.74
N MET A 97 -3.18 -8.63 10.67
CA MET A 97 -3.72 -8.69 9.31
C MET A 97 -2.69 -9.31 8.37
N LEU A 98 -3.15 -10.18 7.47
CA LEU A 98 -2.31 -10.83 6.46
C LEU A 98 -2.67 -10.28 5.07
N ALA A 99 -1.69 -9.68 4.40
CA ALA A 99 -1.81 -9.22 3.03
C ALA A 99 -0.98 -10.11 2.08
N CYS A 100 -1.54 -10.36 0.89
CA CYS A 100 -0.81 -10.94 -0.23
C CYS A 100 -0.40 -9.80 -1.17
N ILE A 101 0.89 -9.66 -1.43
CA ILE A 101 1.48 -8.50 -2.11
C ILE A 101 2.50 -8.95 -3.17
N PRO A 102 2.76 -8.15 -4.21
CA PRO A 102 3.83 -8.43 -5.18
C PRO A 102 5.21 -8.42 -4.51
N VAL A 103 6.10 -9.34 -4.93
CA VAL A 103 7.48 -9.37 -4.44
C VAL A 103 8.29 -8.18 -4.93
N ASN A 104 9.27 -7.75 -4.13
CA ASN A 104 10.28 -6.75 -4.47
C ASN A 104 9.73 -5.36 -4.85
N LYS A 105 8.46 -5.10 -4.58
CA LYS A 105 7.88 -3.77 -4.77
C LYS A 105 8.10 -2.90 -3.53
N LEU A 106 8.34 -1.62 -3.76
CA LEU A 106 8.34 -0.63 -2.69
C LEU A 106 6.88 -0.32 -2.35
N LEU A 107 6.50 -0.58 -1.12
CA LEU A 107 5.16 -0.37 -0.61
C LEU A 107 5.16 0.80 0.36
N TRP A 108 4.14 1.60 0.27
CA TRP A 108 3.79 2.59 1.28
C TRP A 108 2.69 2.00 2.17
N VAL A 109 2.90 2.03 3.48
CA VAL A 109 1.93 1.61 4.50
C VAL A 109 1.50 2.82 5.30
N SER A 110 0.20 2.99 5.46
CA SER A 110 -0.38 4.02 6.30
C SER A 110 -1.45 3.46 7.22
N ALA A 111 -1.57 4.05 8.40
CA ALA A 111 -2.65 3.73 9.32
C ALA A 111 -3.19 5.00 10.00
N VAL A 112 -4.51 5.02 10.18
CA VAL A 112 -5.23 6.07 10.89
C VAL A 112 -5.99 5.49 12.07
N LYS A 113 -5.99 6.22 13.17
CA LYS A 113 -6.80 5.94 14.34
C LYS A 113 -7.12 7.25 15.07
N GLN A 114 -8.38 7.42 15.44
CA GLN A 114 -8.81 8.61 16.20
C GLN A 114 -8.03 8.72 17.51
N GLY A 115 -7.50 9.91 17.80
CA GLY A 115 -6.68 10.19 19.00
C GLY A 115 -5.23 9.71 18.90
N TYR A 116 -4.80 9.14 17.76
CA TYR A 116 -3.44 8.70 17.52
C TYR A 116 -2.83 9.48 16.35
N LEU A 117 -1.52 9.63 16.37
CA LEU A 117 -0.78 10.20 15.24
C LEU A 117 -1.00 9.34 13.98
N TYR A 118 -1.07 10.02 12.86
CA TYR A 118 -1.04 9.38 11.55
C TYR A 118 0.26 8.56 11.40
N TYR A 119 0.12 7.30 11.01
CA TYR A 119 1.26 6.42 10.75
C TYR A 119 1.55 6.36 9.26
N SER A 120 2.80 6.58 8.88
CA SER A 120 3.27 6.47 7.50
C SER A 120 4.68 5.87 7.48
N ASP A 121 4.88 4.84 6.66
CA ASP A 121 6.19 4.24 6.43
C ASP A 121 6.25 3.58 5.05
N THR A 122 7.47 3.27 4.59
CA THR A 122 7.71 2.51 3.38
C THR A 122 8.44 1.21 3.70
N LEU A 123 8.08 0.15 3.00
CA LEU A 123 8.71 -1.16 3.16
C LEU A 123 8.80 -1.91 1.83
N GLN A 124 9.75 -2.84 1.77
CA GLN A 124 9.88 -3.76 0.66
C GLN A 124 9.88 -5.20 1.19
N VAL A 125 9.12 -6.08 0.55
CA VAL A 125 9.03 -7.48 0.95
C VAL A 125 9.68 -8.35 -0.10
N LYS A 126 10.63 -9.17 0.33
CA LYS A 126 11.25 -10.22 -0.50
C LYS A 126 10.33 -11.42 -0.58
N GLU A 127 10.62 -12.33 -1.51
CA GLU A 127 9.91 -13.60 -1.64
C GLU A 127 9.84 -14.36 -0.31
N ASN A 128 8.65 -14.84 0.02
CA ASN A 128 8.39 -15.63 1.22
C ASN A 128 7.14 -16.52 1.01
N THR A 129 6.75 -17.28 2.03
CA THR A 129 5.58 -18.14 1.99
C THR A 129 4.53 -17.69 2.99
N ARG A 130 3.30 -18.18 2.83
CA ARG A 130 2.20 -17.91 3.75
C ARG A 130 2.47 -18.43 5.16
N GLU A 131 3.19 -19.55 5.28
CA GLU A 131 3.58 -20.18 6.55
C GLU A 131 4.67 -19.37 7.25
N ASN A 132 5.47 -18.61 6.48
CA ASN A 132 6.54 -17.77 7.00
C ASN A 132 6.46 -16.35 6.39
N PRO A 133 5.42 -15.56 6.70
CA PRO A 133 5.23 -14.22 6.17
C PRO A 133 6.27 -13.25 6.74
N ARG A 134 6.52 -12.16 6.02
CA ARG A 134 7.25 -11.03 6.59
C ARG A 134 6.36 -10.36 7.64
N ILE A 135 6.84 -10.31 8.89
CA ILE A 135 6.14 -9.58 9.95
C ILE A 135 6.59 -8.12 9.91
N TYR A 136 5.62 -7.21 9.96
CA TYR A 136 5.85 -5.78 10.07
C TYR A 136 4.94 -5.19 11.15
N THR A 137 5.56 -4.54 12.15
CA THR A 137 4.86 -3.98 13.30
C THR A 137 4.73 -2.48 13.16
N LEU A 138 3.48 -1.99 13.18
CA LEU A 138 3.14 -0.57 13.18
C LEU A 138 2.93 -0.13 14.65
N CYS A 139 3.78 0.77 15.12
CA CYS A 139 3.61 1.37 16.44
C CYS A 139 2.77 2.65 16.31
N LEU A 140 1.51 2.57 16.71
CA LEU A 140 0.58 3.70 16.75
C LEU A 140 0.81 4.49 18.03
N ARG A 141 1.07 5.81 17.92
CA ARG A 141 1.37 6.68 19.07
C ARG A 141 0.20 7.64 19.32
N PRO A 142 -0.26 7.80 20.57
CA PRO A 142 -1.26 8.81 20.90
C PRO A 142 -0.79 10.22 20.49
N ILE A 143 -1.73 11.08 20.10
CA ILE A 143 -1.42 12.48 19.79
C ILE A 143 -0.98 13.19 21.06
N GLN A 144 0.19 13.84 21.01
CA GLN A 144 0.73 14.71 22.05
C GLN A 144 1.13 16.04 21.44
N LYS A 145 1.30 17.07 22.26
CA LYS A 145 1.75 18.39 21.78
C LYS A 145 3.20 18.31 21.25
N GLU A 146 3.46 19.11 20.22
CA GLU A 146 4.82 19.30 19.67
C GLU A 146 5.48 18.03 19.14
N GLN A 147 4.68 17.07 18.67
CA GLN A 147 5.21 15.87 18.00
C GLN A 147 5.48 16.14 16.53
N THR A 148 6.60 15.61 16.03
CA THR A 148 6.96 15.65 14.63
C THR A 148 6.58 14.32 13.96
N LEU A 149 5.99 14.41 12.78
CA LEU A 149 5.67 13.29 11.91
C LEU A 149 6.37 13.48 10.57
N VAL A 150 7.07 12.46 10.08
CA VAL A 150 7.65 12.46 8.74
C VAL A 150 6.72 11.71 7.80
N LEU A 151 6.25 12.39 6.75
CA LEU A 151 5.45 11.78 5.68
C LEU A 151 6.39 11.14 4.66
N LYS A 152 6.34 9.82 4.51
CA LYS A 152 7.24 9.05 3.65
C LYS A 152 6.70 8.78 2.25
N GLY A 153 5.41 9.02 2.02
CA GLY A 153 4.75 8.83 0.74
C GLY A 153 4.52 10.13 -0.04
N ILE A 154 5.26 11.20 0.26
CA ILE A 154 5.21 12.46 -0.47
C ILE A 154 6.43 12.57 -1.37
N PHE A 155 6.21 12.63 -2.68
CA PHE A 155 7.26 12.60 -3.70
C PHE A 155 7.22 13.84 -4.59
N PHE A 156 8.41 14.33 -4.93
CA PHE A 156 8.64 15.42 -5.86
C PHE A 156 9.70 14.99 -6.88
N ASP A 157 9.67 15.58 -8.05
CA ASP A 157 10.78 15.45 -8.98
C ASP A 157 12.00 16.27 -8.52
N VAL A 158 13.15 15.98 -9.12
CA VAL A 158 14.38 16.71 -8.83
C VAL A 158 14.18 18.17 -9.20
N ASP A 159 14.50 19.07 -8.28
CA ASP A 159 14.38 20.52 -8.44
C ASP A 159 12.94 21.01 -8.80
N ASP A 160 11.93 20.22 -8.41
CA ASP A 160 10.52 20.55 -8.60
C ASP A 160 9.77 20.52 -7.26
N TYR A 161 8.73 21.33 -7.17
CA TYR A 161 7.84 21.39 -6.01
C TYR A 161 6.44 20.83 -6.32
N ARG A 162 6.14 20.45 -7.56
CA ARG A 162 4.87 19.84 -7.94
C ARG A 162 4.77 18.43 -7.39
N LEU A 163 3.65 18.15 -6.75
CA LEU A 163 3.38 16.81 -6.21
C LEU A 163 3.32 15.77 -7.34
N ARG A 164 4.04 14.68 -7.19
CA ARG A 164 3.90 13.52 -8.07
C ARG A 164 2.59 12.78 -7.77
N PRO A 165 1.98 12.13 -8.79
CA PRO A 165 0.73 11.37 -8.61
C PRO A 165 0.79 10.35 -7.48
N GLU A 166 1.96 9.75 -7.25
CA GLU A 166 2.20 8.75 -6.20
C GLU A 166 2.06 9.32 -4.77
N SER A 167 2.06 10.64 -4.62
CA SER A 167 1.85 11.32 -3.33
C SER A 167 0.38 11.40 -2.91
N TYR A 168 -0.54 11.35 -3.86
CA TYR A 168 -1.97 11.55 -3.56
C TYR A 168 -2.59 10.49 -2.63
N PRO A 169 -2.20 9.21 -2.65
CA PRO A 169 -2.70 8.25 -1.66
C PRO A 169 -2.41 8.67 -0.23
N GLU A 170 -1.17 9.13 0.08
CA GLU A 170 -0.81 9.59 1.42
C GLU A 170 -1.57 10.85 1.80
N LEU A 171 -1.67 11.81 0.89
CA LEU A 171 -2.39 13.06 1.15
C LEU A 171 -3.87 12.82 1.44
N ARG A 172 -4.52 11.88 0.73
CA ARG A 172 -5.91 11.48 1.03
C ARG A 172 -6.05 10.92 2.45
N GLN A 173 -5.11 10.07 2.88
CA GLN A 173 -5.13 9.50 4.24
C GLN A 173 -4.85 10.57 5.30
N LEU A 174 -3.97 11.53 5.00
CA LEU A 174 -3.74 12.67 5.90
C LEU A 174 -4.99 13.55 6.04
N VAL A 175 -5.75 13.76 4.97
CA VAL A 175 -7.06 14.44 5.04
C VAL A 175 -8.04 13.65 5.93
N VAL A 176 -8.08 12.31 5.83
CA VAL A 176 -8.92 11.49 6.71
C VAL A 176 -8.50 11.66 8.17
N PHE A 177 -7.19 11.61 8.45
CA PHE A 177 -6.64 11.84 9.80
C PHE A 177 -7.06 13.20 10.37
N LEU A 178 -6.90 14.28 9.60
CA LEU A 178 -7.25 15.63 10.05
C LEU A 178 -8.77 15.78 10.30
N LYS A 179 -9.60 15.16 9.46
CA LYS A 179 -11.06 15.15 9.66
C LYS A 179 -11.48 14.37 10.91
N GLN A 180 -10.77 13.29 11.26
CA GLN A 180 -11.02 12.54 12.47
C GLN A 180 -10.53 13.23 13.75
N ASN A 181 -9.60 14.19 13.61
CA ASN A 181 -8.97 14.91 14.73
C ASN A 181 -9.04 16.43 14.52
N PRO A 182 -10.24 17.06 14.53
CA PRO A 182 -10.43 18.46 14.15
C PRO A 182 -9.74 19.47 15.06
N GLU A 183 -9.38 19.05 16.29
CA GLU A 183 -8.66 19.89 17.26
C GLU A 183 -7.15 19.96 16.99
N VAL A 184 -6.63 19.12 16.09
CA VAL A 184 -5.20 19.05 15.79
C VAL A 184 -4.82 20.24 14.91
N LYS A 185 -3.80 20.98 15.34
CA LYS A 185 -3.13 22.01 14.54
C LYS A 185 -1.80 21.46 14.07
N ILE A 186 -1.52 21.58 12.78
CA ILE A 186 -0.29 21.10 12.17
C ILE A 186 0.53 22.24 11.62
N GLU A 187 1.84 22.09 11.67
CA GLU A 187 2.82 22.86 10.89
C GLU A 187 3.39 21.94 9.81
N ILE A 188 3.49 22.43 8.58
CA ILE A 188 4.03 21.65 7.46
C ILE A 188 5.39 22.22 7.11
N SER A 189 6.44 21.40 7.23
CA SER A 189 7.81 21.75 6.90
C SER A 189 8.29 20.91 5.72
N GLY A 190 8.92 21.53 4.74
CA GLY A 190 9.61 20.86 3.65
C GLY A 190 11.11 20.84 3.91
N HIS A 191 11.78 19.77 3.47
CA HIS A 191 13.23 19.66 3.52
C HIS A 191 13.78 19.29 2.14
N THR A 192 14.98 19.75 1.83
CA THR A 192 15.77 19.38 0.64
C THR A 192 17.09 18.75 1.08
N ASP A 193 17.78 18.10 0.17
CA ASP A 193 19.18 17.73 0.37
C ASP A 193 20.12 18.94 0.32
N ASN A 194 21.42 18.70 0.49
CA ASN A 194 22.45 19.74 0.51
C ASN A 194 22.92 20.15 -0.90
N THR A 195 22.23 19.71 -1.95
CA THR A 195 22.64 19.99 -3.33
C THR A 195 22.10 21.35 -3.75
N GLY A 196 22.98 22.27 -4.18
CA GLY A 196 22.60 23.62 -4.60
C GLY A 196 22.91 24.69 -3.55
N SER A 197 22.38 25.91 -3.76
CA SER A 197 22.55 27.01 -2.82
C SER A 197 21.50 27.00 -1.72
N ASP A 198 21.86 27.46 -0.53
CA ASP A 198 20.94 27.54 0.62
C ASP A 198 19.67 28.33 0.29
N GLN A 199 19.80 29.43 -0.44
CA GLN A 199 18.66 30.26 -0.82
C GLN A 199 17.71 29.54 -1.79
N HIS A 200 18.25 28.76 -2.73
CA HIS A 200 17.45 27.94 -3.64
C HIS A 200 16.73 26.82 -2.88
N ASN A 201 17.45 26.09 -2.04
CA ASN A 201 16.93 25.00 -1.23
C ASN A 201 15.84 25.47 -0.26
N TYR A 202 16.01 26.64 0.34
CA TYR A 202 14.99 27.26 1.19
C TYR A 202 13.70 27.50 0.42
N ARG A 203 13.78 28.15 -0.76
CA ARG A 203 12.60 28.39 -1.60
C ARG A 203 11.93 27.11 -2.07
N LEU A 204 12.73 26.13 -2.46
CA LEU A 204 12.22 24.83 -2.92
C LEU A 204 11.48 24.08 -1.79
N SER A 205 12.03 24.06 -0.58
CA SER A 205 11.40 23.43 0.57
C SER A 205 10.10 24.14 0.98
N GLU A 206 10.08 25.48 0.96
CA GLU A 206 8.89 26.29 1.23
C GLU A 206 7.78 26.02 0.19
N ASN A 207 8.13 25.99 -1.09
CA ASN A 207 7.18 25.69 -2.17
C ASN A 207 6.61 24.26 -2.05
N ARG A 208 7.44 23.27 -1.69
CA ARG A 208 6.98 21.89 -1.44
C ARG A 208 6.01 21.80 -0.29
N ALA A 209 6.31 22.46 0.83
CA ALA A 209 5.39 22.52 1.96
C ALA A 209 4.07 23.20 1.57
N PHE A 210 4.13 24.27 0.75
CA PHE A 210 2.96 24.98 0.27
C PHE A 210 2.09 24.14 -0.68
N GLU A 211 2.65 23.30 -1.54
CA GLU A 211 1.88 22.38 -2.39
C GLU A 211 1.11 21.35 -1.54
N VAL A 212 1.73 20.81 -0.50
CA VAL A 212 1.06 19.93 0.46
C VAL A 212 -0.08 20.71 1.17
N TYR A 213 0.19 21.91 1.65
CA TYR A 213 -0.82 22.76 2.28
C TYR A 213 -2.02 23.00 1.35
N LYS A 214 -1.80 23.37 0.11
CA LYS A 214 -2.88 23.58 -0.87
C LYS A 214 -3.77 22.36 -1.01
N TYR A 215 -3.18 21.17 -1.10
CA TYR A 215 -3.95 19.94 -1.22
C TYR A 215 -4.83 19.66 0.01
N LEU A 216 -4.34 19.99 1.20
CA LEU A 216 -5.05 19.70 2.45
C LEU A 216 -6.19 20.67 2.76
N PHE A 217 -6.10 21.92 2.28
CA PHE A 217 -6.97 23.03 2.72
C PHE A 217 -7.69 23.77 1.58
N LEU A 218 -7.42 23.46 0.33
CA LEU A 218 -8.10 24.00 -0.86
C LEU A 218 -8.84 22.91 -1.63
#